data_6fa4bb3f59f205bf3b37efe07ff04466
#
_entry.id   6fa4bb3f59f205bf3b37efe07ff04466
#
_cell.length_a   1.000
_cell.length_b   1.000
_cell.length_c   1.000
_cell.angle_alpha   90.00
_cell.angle_beta   90.00
_cell.angle_gamma   90.00
#
_symmetry.space_group_name_H-M   'P 1'
#
loop_
_entity.id
_entity.type
_entity.pdbx_description
1 polymer ?
#
loop_
_entity_poly.entity_id
_entity_poly.type
_entity_poly.pdbx_seq_one_letter_code
_entity_poly.pdbx_strand_id
1 'polypeptide(L)'
;MKHLKLSAPVNRWDEAVPLGNGLCGVLLWGDGQNVKLSLDRGDLWDERIGEAENSPLWNFRTLVDAVRDRDMTPCHRLCELAKTIPATKIPVGRLELTLAEPLREAVYELDPAHAAGLLRDEDSGITALSCFCRADGEEIRLSVNVPLQSIRIVPPDYQGEAELLQQAGGVRSVGSLGYPPGREIDSGTVRGYLQPCCEGLNYGILLRELTRGEYVIRILRAGSMEELEGLFKVYSVSDDAPVEAARREHRRWWQAFWHRSRVMLPVPQLQ
;
A
#
# COMPACT_ATOMS: atom_id res chain seq x y z
N MET A 1 -13.00 -22.04 2.15
CA MET A 1 -11.67 -21.47 2.37
C MET A 1 -11.53 -21.13 3.84
N LYS A 2 -10.35 -21.36 4.44
CA LYS A 2 -10.09 -20.94 5.82
C LYS A 2 -9.90 -19.43 5.85
N HIS A 3 -10.45 -18.79 6.86
CA HIS A 3 -10.20 -17.39 7.15
C HIS A 3 -8.85 -17.25 7.87
N LEU A 4 -8.03 -16.28 7.47
CA LEU A 4 -6.87 -15.86 8.25
C LEU A 4 -7.37 -14.95 9.36
N LYS A 5 -7.08 -15.29 10.61
CA LYS A 5 -7.42 -14.48 11.79
C LYS A 5 -6.15 -14.17 12.55
N LEU A 6 -5.98 -12.91 12.91
CA LEU A 6 -4.85 -12.39 13.68
C LEU A 6 -5.40 -11.60 14.87
N SER A 7 -5.16 -12.08 16.08
CA SER A 7 -5.53 -11.33 17.28
C SER A 7 -4.71 -10.05 17.40
N ALA A 8 -5.34 -8.95 17.77
CA ALA A 8 -4.62 -7.71 18.06
C ALA A 8 -3.81 -7.85 19.37
N PRO A 9 -2.68 -7.14 19.51
CA PRO A 9 -2.15 -6.18 18.56
C PRO A 9 -1.32 -6.85 17.44
N VAL A 10 -1.54 -6.42 16.19
CA VAL A 10 -0.65 -6.67 15.07
C VAL A 10 0.26 -5.45 14.95
N ASN A 11 1.51 -5.59 15.38
CA ASN A 11 2.41 -4.44 15.57
C ASN A 11 3.28 -4.12 14.34
N ARG A 12 3.35 -5.05 13.40
CA ARG A 12 4.22 -4.97 12.23
C ARG A 12 3.38 -5.06 10.96
N TRP A 13 3.74 -4.24 9.96
CA TRP A 13 3.07 -4.22 8.66
C TRP A 13 3.22 -5.53 7.87
N ASP A 14 4.34 -6.25 8.07
CA ASP A 14 4.63 -7.53 7.41
C ASP A 14 3.87 -8.74 8.03
N GLU A 15 3.20 -8.53 9.15
CA GLU A 15 2.30 -9.49 9.78
C GLU A 15 0.81 -9.16 9.52
N ALA A 16 0.54 -8.13 8.74
CA ALA A 16 -0.78 -7.57 8.50
C ALA A 16 -1.66 -8.44 7.59
N VAL A 17 -2.96 -8.17 7.61
CA VAL A 17 -3.92 -8.77 6.65
C VAL A 17 -3.73 -8.13 5.27
N PRO A 18 -3.30 -8.88 4.24
CA PRO A 18 -3.05 -8.35 2.90
C PRO A 18 -4.32 -8.34 2.04
N LEU A 19 -4.54 -7.23 1.34
CA LEU A 19 -5.59 -7.05 0.34
C LEU A 19 -5.00 -6.48 -0.94
N GLY A 20 -5.52 -6.87 -2.09
CA GLY A 20 -5.05 -6.30 -3.36
C GLY A 20 -5.82 -6.82 -4.56
N ASN A 21 -5.65 -6.13 -5.68
CA ASN A 21 -6.24 -6.47 -6.98
C ASN A 21 -5.20 -6.57 -8.11
N GLY A 22 -3.90 -6.57 -7.75
CA GLY A 22 -2.79 -6.55 -8.70
C GLY A 22 -2.27 -5.14 -9.02
N LEU A 23 -3.06 -4.09 -8.84
CA LEU A 23 -2.64 -2.70 -8.99
C LEU A 23 -2.59 -1.97 -7.65
N CYS A 24 -3.70 -1.95 -6.92
CA CYS A 24 -3.78 -1.36 -5.59
C CYS A 24 -3.65 -2.43 -4.51
N GLY A 25 -2.97 -2.11 -3.43
CA GLY A 25 -2.78 -2.97 -2.27
C GLY A 25 -3.04 -2.24 -0.96
N VAL A 26 -3.48 -2.99 0.05
CA VAL A 26 -3.65 -2.53 1.42
C VAL A 26 -3.16 -3.60 2.38
N LEU A 27 -2.44 -3.17 3.42
CA LEU A 27 -2.15 -3.99 4.59
C LEU A 27 -2.93 -3.44 5.77
N LEU A 28 -3.81 -4.25 6.35
CA LEU A 28 -4.67 -3.86 7.48
C LEU A 28 -4.08 -4.42 8.78
N TRP A 29 -3.76 -3.55 9.76
CA TRP A 29 -3.08 -3.88 11.01
C TRP A 29 -3.31 -2.83 12.10
N GLY A 30 -2.80 -3.08 13.33
CA GLY A 30 -2.86 -2.16 14.46
C GLY A 30 -3.19 -2.86 15.78
N ASP A 31 -3.59 -2.09 16.80
CA ASP A 31 -3.83 -2.57 18.15
C ASP A 31 -5.31 -2.77 18.50
N GLY A 32 -6.21 -2.56 17.53
CA GLY A 32 -7.65 -2.69 17.74
C GLY A 32 -8.35 -1.37 18.12
N GLN A 33 -7.61 -0.33 18.48
CA GLN A 33 -8.08 1.05 18.59
C GLN A 33 -7.43 1.93 17.54
N ASN A 34 -6.11 1.84 17.40
CA ASN A 34 -5.33 2.52 16.38
C ASN A 34 -5.15 1.58 15.20
N VAL A 35 -5.95 1.79 14.17
CA VAL A 35 -5.99 0.96 12.96
C VAL A 35 -5.19 1.62 11.86
N LYS A 36 -4.39 0.83 11.16
CA LYS A 36 -3.53 1.29 10.08
C LYS A 36 -3.84 0.56 8.79
N LEU A 37 -3.96 1.30 7.71
CA LEU A 37 -4.05 0.78 6.36
C LEU A 37 -2.81 1.27 5.60
N SER A 38 -1.78 0.43 5.49
CA SER A 38 -0.64 0.74 4.61
C SER A 38 -1.07 0.60 3.18
N LEU A 39 -0.86 1.65 2.39
CA LEU A 39 -1.32 1.75 1.01
C LEU A 39 -0.19 1.44 0.04
N ASP A 40 -0.50 0.76 -1.04
CA ASP A 40 0.43 0.49 -2.13
C ASP A 40 -0.23 0.58 -3.50
N ARG A 41 0.59 0.91 -4.52
CA ARG A 41 0.19 0.89 -5.92
C ARG A 41 1.31 0.29 -6.76
N GLY A 42 1.01 -0.78 -7.49
CA GLY A 42 1.98 -1.64 -8.16
C GLY A 42 2.82 -0.96 -9.23
N ASP A 43 2.32 0.11 -9.85
CA ASP A 43 2.98 0.87 -10.92
C ASP A 43 3.73 2.13 -10.45
N LEU A 44 3.93 2.31 -9.13
CA LEU A 44 4.73 3.40 -8.59
C LEU A 44 6.18 2.95 -8.39
N TRP A 45 7.00 3.21 -9.40
CA TRP A 45 8.43 2.93 -9.40
C TRP A 45 9.23 4.17 -9.79
N ASP A 46 10.27 4.44 -9.01
CA ASP A 46 11.32 5.37 -9.44
C ASP A 46 12.27 4.60 -10.37
N GLU A 47 12.18 4.90 -11.65
CA GLU A 47 12.94 4.21 -12.69
C GLU A 47 14.18 5.00 -13.12
N ARG A 48 14.61 5.97 -12.31
CA ARG A 48 15.85 6.70 -12.62
C ARG A 48 17.04 5.75 -12.66
N ILE A 49 17.79 5.83 -13.75
CA ILE A 49 18.96 4.98 -13.99
C ILE A 49 20.10 5.44 -13.08
N GLY A 50 20.63 4.52 -12.27
CA GLY A 50 21.73 4.79 -11.36
C GLY A 50 23.11 4.75 -12.04
N GLU A 51 24.14 5.11 -11.28
CA GLU A 51 25.53 5.10 -11.80
C GLU A 51 26.01 3.69 -12.15
N ALA A 52 25.52 2.68 -11.43
CA ALA A 52 25.88 1.28 -11.71
C ALA A 52 25.41 0.84 -13.09
N GLU A 53 24.13 1.11 -13.40
CA GLU A 53 23.50 0.73 -14.68
C GLU A 53 24.09 1.49 -15.87
N ASN A 54 24.57 2.72 -15.63
CA ASN A 54 25.29 3.51 -16.64
C ASN A 54 26.77 3.11 -16.80
N SER A 55 27.29 2.23 -15.95
CA SER A 55 28.67 1.78 -16.02
C SER A 55 28.89 0.82 -17.20
N PRO A 56 30.01 0.95 -17.95
CA PRO A 56 30.41 -0.06 -18.94
C PRO A 56 30.60 -1.46 -18.36
N LEU A 57 30.76 -1.58 -17.03
CA LEU A 57 30.86 -2.85 -16.34
C LEU A 57 29.49 -3.54 -16.14
N TRP A 58 28.37 -2.81 -16.32
CA TRP A 58 27.01 -3.34 -16.15
C TRP A 58 26.61 -4.20 -17.36
N ASN A 59 27.21 -5.39 -17.44
CA ASN A 59 26.90 -6.36 -18.47
C ASN A 59 27.24 -7.78 -17.99
N PHE A 60 26.59 -8.78 -18.59
CA PHE A 60 26.74 -10.18 -18.21
C PHE A 60 28.18 -10.69 -18.40
N ARG A 61 28.92 -10.19 -19.40
CA ARG A 61 30.31 -10.60 -19.67
C ARG A 61 31.21 -10.23 -18.50
N THR A 62 31.07 -9.06 -17.91
CA THR A 62 31.82 -8.64 -16.74
C THR A 62 31.70 -9.66 -15.60
N LEU A 63 30.48 -10.14 -15.33
CA LEU A 63 30.24 -11.15 -14.31
C LEU A 63 30.92 -12.50 -14.66
N VAL A 64 30.75 -12.97 -15.91
CA VAL A 64 31.34 -14.22 -16.38
C VAL A 64 32.87 -14.19 -16.32
N ASP A 65 33.47 -13.10 -16.79
CA ASP A 65 34.92 -12.93 -16.77
C ASP A 65 35.45 -12.83 -15.33
N ALA A 66 34.79 -12.11 -14.44
CA ALA A 66 35.13 -12.02 -13.01
C ALA A 66 35.16 -13.41 -12.35
N VAL A 67 34.14 -14.24 -12.61
CA VAL A 67 34.10 -15.62 -12.07
C VAL A 67 35.18 -16.51 -12.69
N ARG A 68 35.36 -16.47 -14.01
CA ARG A 68 36.39 -17.26 -14.73
C ARG A 68 37.79 -16.92 -14.26
N ASP A 69 38.07 -15.60 -14.15
CA ASP A 69 39.41 -15.11 -13.82
C ASP A 69 39.66 -15.07 -12.30
N ARG A 70 38.62 -15.41 -11.50
CA ARG A 70 38.62 -15.37 -10.01
C ARG A 70 38.93 -13.97 -9.45
N ASP A 71 38.55 -12.94 -10.18
CA ASP A 71 38.69 -11.54 -9.78
C ASP A 71 37.32 -10.86 -9.72
N MET A 72 36.77 -10.76 -8.52
CA MET A 72 35.46 -10.13 -8.26
C MET A 72 35.52 -8.59 -8.15
N THR A 73 36.70 -7.98 -8.33
CA THR A 73 36.89 -6.51 -8.22
C THR A 73 35.89 -5.71 -9.09
N PRO A 74 35.65 -6.06 -10.38
CA PRO A 74 34.66 -5.34 -11.19
C PRO A 74 33.24 -5.41 -10.62
N CYS A 75 32.85 -6.57 -10.06
CA CYS A 75 31.55 -6.77 -9.44
C CYS A 75 31.39 -5.97 -8.14
N HIS A 76 32.44 -5.92 -7.29
CA HIS A 76 32.46 -5.09 -6.09
C HIS A 76 32.33 -3.61 -6.44
N ARG A 77 33.02 -3.16 -7.50
CA ARG A 77 32.90 -1.77 -7.99
C ARG A 77 31.46 -1.43 -8.42
N LEU A 78 30.79 -2.33 -9.12
CA LEU A 78 29.36 -2.18 -9.46
C LEU A 78 28.49 -2.08 -8.21
N CYS A 79 28.75 -2.93 -7.19
CA CYS A 79 28.02 -2.85 -5.92
C CYS A 79 28.21 -1.52 -5.20
N GLU A 80 29.41 -0.91 -5.27
CA GLU A 80 29.64 0.42 -4.72
C GLU A 80 28.88 1.52 -5.47
N LEU A 81 28.89 1.48 -6.80
CA LEU A 81 28.14 2.41 -7.64
C LEU A 81 26.61 2.26 -7.43
N ALA A 82 26.13 1.04 -7.22
CA ALA A 82 24.72 0.76 -6.96
C ALA A 82 24.21 1.33 -5.63
N LYS A 83 25.08 1.89 -4.77
CA LYS A 83 24.67 2.59 -3.55
C LYS A 83 24.14 4.01 -3.82
N THR A 84 24.30 4.56 -5.04
CA THR A 84 23.96 5.95 -5.30
C THR A 84 22.47 6.19 -5.47
N ILE A 85 21.79 5.75 -6.48
CA ILE A 85 20.32 5.85 -6.58
C ILE A 85 19.83 4.60 -7.32
N PRO A 86 19.20 3.66 -6.68
CA PRO A 86 18.60 2.53 -7.37
C PRO A 86 17.20 2.87 -7.84
N ALA A 87 16.79 2.30 -8.97
CA ALA A 87 15.40 2.12 -9.28
C ALA A 87 14.71 1.41 -8.09
N THR A 88 13.63 1.97 -7.60
CA THR A 88 12.97 1.44 -6.39
C THR A 88 11.47 1.61 -6.45
N LYS A 89 10.79 0.69 -5.78
CA LYS A 89 9.36 0.81 -5.49
C LYS A 89 9.13 1.98 -4.54
N ILE A 90 8.16 2.82 -4.86
CA ILE A 90 7.82 3.99 -4.05
C ILE A 90 6.71 3.59 -3.07
N PRO A 91 6.90 3.75 -1.75
CA PRO A 91 5.83 3.58 -0.79
C PRO A 91 4.83 4.73 -0.93
N VAL A 92 3.54 4.42 -0.84
CA VAL A 92 2.47 5.42 -0.94
C VAL A 92 2.25 6.16 0.39
N GLY A 93 2.40 5.44 1.49
CA GLY A 93 2.04 5.91 2.83
C GLY A 93 0.94 5.06 3.45
N ARG A 94 0.21 5.62 4.40
CA ARG A 94 -0.86 4.90 5.10
C ARG A 94 -2.00 5.81 5.54
N LEU A 95 -3.15 5.23 5.78
CA LEU A 95 -4.19 5.82 6.60
C LEU A 95 -4.02 5.35 8.05
N GLU A 96 -4.22 6.24 8.98
CA GLU A 96 -4.34 5.94 10.39
C GLU A 96 -5.73 6.37 10.89
N LEU A 97 -6.42 5.42 11.50
CA LEU A 97 -7.72 5.62 12.12
C LEU A 97 -7.58 5.39 13.62
N THR A 98 -8.18 6.26 14.41
CA THR A 98 -8.34 6.03 15.84
C THR A 98 -9.82 5.85 16.12
N LEU A 99 -10.21 4.68 16.65
CA LEU A 99 -11.57 4.43 17.10
C LEU A 99 -11.82 5.23 18.38
N ALA A 100 -13.06 5.70 18.59
CA ALA A 100 -13.41 6.45 19.80
C ALA A 100 -13.20 5.62 21.06
N GLU A 101 -13.47 4.31 20.97
CA GLU A 101 -13.28 3.36 22.06
C GLU A 101 -12.47 2.15 21.55
N PRO A 102 -11.60 1.55 22.37
CA PRO A 102 -10.90 0.33 22.02
C PRO A 102 -11.86 -0.85 21.92
N LEU A 103 -11.62 -1.76 20.98
CA LEU A 103 -12.31 -3.04 20.94
C LEU A 103 -11.77 -3.96 22.05
N ARG A 104 -12.63 -4.77 22.66
CA ARG A 104 -12.24 -5.64 23.78
C ARG A 104 -11.43 -6.85 23.31
N GLU A 105 -11.93 -7.54 22.30
CA GLU A 105 -11.29 -8.70 21.71
C GLU A 105 -11.12 -8.48 20.19
N ALA A 106 -10.22 -7.56 19.85
CA ALA A 106 -9.99 -7.16 18.48
C ALA A 106 -9.29 -8.26 17.66
N VAL A 107 -9.87 -8.60 16.51
CA VAL A 107 -9.32 -9.56 15.56
C VAL A 107 -9.34 -8.98 14.15
N TYR A 108 -8.19 -9.04 13.50
CA TYR A 108 -8.03 -8.77 12.07
C TYR A 108 -8.28 -10.05 11.29
N GLU A 109 -9.18 -10.01 10.33
CA GLU A 109 -9.60 -11.18 9.57
C GLU A 109 -9.49 -10.93 8.07
N LEU A 110 -8.93 -11.88 7.32
CA LEU A 110 -9.09 -11.96 5.88
C LEU A 110 -10.25 -12.89 5.57
N ASP A 111 -11.28 -12.35 4.94
CA ASP A 111 -12.38 -13.14 4.38
C ASP A 111 -12.08 -13.44 2.88
N PRO A 112 -11.54 -14.61 2.55
CA PRO A 112 -11.15 -14.92 1.18
C PRO A 112 -12.34 -15.14 0.25
N ALA A 113 -13.53 -15.47 0.79
CA ALA A 113 -14.74 -15.63 -0.02
C ALA A 113 -15.24 -14.30 -0.58
N HIS A 114 -14.96 -13.22 0.13
CA HIS A 114 -15.34 -11.86 -0.25
C HIS A 114 -14.14 -10.97 -0.58
N ALA A 115 -12.91 -11.52 -0.50
CA ALA A 115 -11.63 -10.80 -0.67
C ALA A 115 -11.60 -9.46 0.09
N ALA A 116 -12.03 -9.50 1.34
CA ALA A 116 -12.16 -8.33 2.21
C ALA A 116 -11.37 -8.54 3.52
N GLY A 117 -10.76 -7.48 4.00
CA GLY A 117 -10.18 -7.40 5.33
C GLY A 117 -11.21 -6.84 6.31
N LEU A 118 -11.28 -7.43 7.47
CA LEU A 118 -12.20 -7.05 8.54
C LEU A 118 -11.43 -6.77 9.83
N LEU A 119 -11.90 -5.82 10.61
CA LEU A 119 -11.58 -5.71 12.02
C LEU A 119 -12.86 -5.99 12.81
N ARG A 120 -12.82 -7.00 13.66
CA ARG A 120 -13.96 -7.44 14.45
C ARG A 120 -13.64 -7.40 15.93
N ASP A 121 -14.66 -7.18 16.73
CA ASP A 121 -14.64 -7.46 18.16
C ASP A 121 -15.30 -8.83 18.36
N GLU A 122 -14.55 -9.84 18.77
CA GLU A 122 -15.09 -11.19 18.99
C GLU A 122 -16.01 -11.26 20.21
N ASP A 123 -15.80 -10.41 21.23
CA ASP A 123 -16.66 -10.34 22.44
C ASP A 123 -18.09 -9.89 22.07
N SER A 124 -18.21 -8.82 21.29
CA SER A 124 -19.52 -8.27 20.88
C SER A 124 -20.05 -8.83 19.55
N GLY A 125 -19.21 -9.49 18.76
CA GLY A 125 -19.53 -9.94 17.41
C GLY A 125 -19.62 -8.82 16.36
N ILE A 126 -19.29 -7.57 16.72
CA ILE A 126 -19.38 -6.41 15.83
C ILE A 126 -18.23 -6.41 14.84
N THR A 127 -18.53 -6.17 13.57
CA THR A 127 -17.53 -5.80 12.58
C THR A 127 -17.32 -4.29 12.65
N ALA A 128 -16.24 -3.84 13.28
CA ALA A 128 -15.93 -2.44 13.45
C ALA A 128 -15.49 -1.78 12.15
N LEU A 129 -14.76 -2.51 11.31
CA LEU A 129 -14.23 -2.00 10.03
C LEU A 129 -14.23 -3.11 8.99
N SER A 130 -14.50 -2.74 7.73
CA SER A 130 -14.26 -3.59 6.57
C SER A 130 -13.61 -2.82 5.43
N CYS A 131 -12.66 -3.46 4.74
CA CYS A 131 -11.89 -2.85 3.66
C CYS A 131 -11.73 -3.84 2.51
N PHE A 132 -11.75 -3.35 1.27
CA PHE A 132 -11.43 -4.14 0.08
C PHE A 132 -10.85 -3.27 -1.04
N CYS A 133 -9.92 -3.84 -1.82
CA CYS A 133 -9.46 -3.27 -3.07
C CYS A 133 -10.42 -3.75 -4.17
N ARG A 134 -11.12 -2.84 -4.84
CA ARG A 134 -12.10 -3.21 -5.87
C ARG A 134 -11.44 -4.04 -6.97
N ALA A 135 -12.02 -5.19 -7.31
CA ALA A 135 -11.40 -6.17 -8.19
C ALA A 135 -11.19 -5.68 -9.64
N ASP A 136 -12.07 -4.80 -10.11
CA ASP A 136 -12.13 -4.27 -11.47
C ASP A 136 -11.92 -2.74 -11.53
N GLY A 137 -11.34 -2.15 -10.50
CA GLY A 137 -11.14 -0.70 -10.39
C GLY A 137 -9.88 -0.32 -9.63
N GLU A 138 -9.56 0.97 -9.63
CA GLU A 138 -8.38 1.55 -8.97
C GLU A 138 -8.71 2.18 -7.62
N GLU A 139 -9.75 1.66 -6.95
CA GLU A 139 -10.22 2.23 -5.70
C GLU A 139 -10.22 1.20 -4.57
N ILE A 140 -10.00 1.71 -3.39
CA ILE A 140 -10.11 1.00 -2.13
C ILE A 140 -11.37 1.50 -1.43
N ARG A 141 -12.19 0.60 -0.95
CA ARG A 141 -13.40 0.90 -0.19
C ARG A 141 -13.21 0.55 1.26
N LEU A 142 -13.62 1.48 2.12
CA LEU A 142 -13.52 1.34 3.57
C LEU A 142 -14.86 1.69 4.21
N SER A 143 -15.38 0.78 5.01
CA SER A 143 -16.56 1.01 5.85
C SER A 143 -16.15 0.95 7.32
N VAL A 144 -16.56 1.92 8.11
CA VAL A 144 -16.33 1.98 9.56
C VAL A 144 -17.67 2.08 10.27
N ASN A 145 -17.99 1.05 11.06
CA ASN A 145 -19.32 0.87 11.67
C ASN A 145 -19.35 1.29 13.15
N VAL A 146 -18.23 1.80 13.67
CA VAL A 146 -18.10 2.30 15.04
C VAL A 146 -17.65 3.76 15.01
N PRO A 147 -17.86 4.54 16.08
CA PRO A 147 -17.43 5.92 16.11
C PRO A 147 -15.91 6.06 15.93
N LEU A 148 -15.50 7.00 15.05
CA LEU A 148 -14.11 7.40 14.88
C LEU A 148 -13.80 8.64 15.72
N GLN A 149 -12.65 8.63 16.39
CA GLN A 149 -12.04 9.83 16.95
C GLN A 149 -11.31 10.61 15.86
N SER A 150 -10.57 9.91 14.98
CA SER A 150 -9.82 10.52 13.88
C SER A 150 -9.59 9.58 12.71
N ILE A 151 -9.40 10.16 11.53
CA ILE A 151 -8.83 9.50 10.35
C ILE A 151 -7.87 10.48 9.67
N ARG A 152 -6.66 10.04 9.36
CA ARG A 152 -5.63 10.88 8.73
C ARG A 152 -4.82 10.11 7.70
N ILE A 153 -4.28 10.84 6.72
CA ILE A 153 -3.28 10.37 5.78
C ILE A 153 -1.91 10.61 6.42
N VAL A 154 -1.06 9.60 6.42
CA VAL A 154 0.34 9.69 6.87
C VAL A 154 1.23 9.33 5.68
N PRO A 155 1.80 10.33 4.99
CA PRO A 155 2.71 10.09 3.88
C PRO A 155 4.03 9.50 4.35
N PRO A 156 4.84 8.92 3.45
CA PRO A 156 6.22 8.58 3.74
C PRO A 156 7.04 9.84 4.05
N ASP A 157 8.01 9.71 4.93
CA ASP A 157 8.93 10.80 5.24
C ASP A 157 10.08 10.84 4.21
N TYR A 158 9.88 11.58 3.13
CA TYR A 158 10.90 11.81 2.10
C TYR A 158 11.96 12.87 2.49
N GLN A 159 11.78 13.51 3.66
CA GLN A 159 12.72 14.49 4.18
C GLN A 159 13.53 13.95 5.35
N GLY A 160 13.15 12.78 5.88
CA GLY A 160 13.82 12.16 7.03
C GLY A 160 15.24 11.71 6.72
N GLU A 161 16.14 11.87 7.68
CA GLU A 161 17.54 11.46 7.57
C GLU A 161 17.70 9.94 7.52
N ALA A 162 18.66 9.49 6.71
CA ALA A 162 18.94 8.08 6.43
C ALA A 162 19.49 7.26 7.62
N GLU A 163 19.69 7.87 8.80
CA GLU A 163 20.45 7.27 9.91
C GLU A 163 19.80 6.02 10.54
N LEU A 164 18.47 5.94 10.55
CA LEU A 164 17.78 4.83 11.22
C LEU A 164 17.86 3.48 10.48
N LEU A 165 18.26 3.46 9.22
CA LEU A 165 18.25 2.27 8.38
C LEU A 165 19.61 1.62 8.15
N GLN A 166 20.72 2.28 8.52
CA GLN A 166 22.06 1.66 8.50
C GLN A 166 22.17 0.49 9.50
N GLN A 167 21.39 0.50 10.57
CA GLN A 167 21.40 -0.58 11.58
C GLN A 167 20.61 -1.83 11.16
N ALA A 168 19.78 -1.76 10.13
CA ALA A 168 18.90 -2.85 9.70
C ALA A 168 19.34 -3.55 8.40
N GLY A 169 20.63 -3.54 8.07
CA GLY A 169 21.15 -4.39 6.99
C GLY A 169 20.89 -3.90 5.57
N GLY A 170 20.91 -2.59 5.33
CA GLY A 170 21.07 -2.07 3.97
C GLY A 170 19.81 -1.59 3.24
N VAL A 171 18.70 -1.44 3.93
CA VAL A 171 17.52 -0.77 3.34
C VAL A 171 17.76 0.74 3.33
N ARG A 172 17.74 1.36 2.15
CA ARG A 172 17.91 2.80 2.01
C ARG A 172 16.66 3.54 2.49
N SER A 173 16.87 4.70 3.13
CA SER A 173 15.77 5.59 3.47
C SER A 173 15.12 6.14 2.21
N VAL A 174 13.78 6.30 2.22
CA VAL A 174 13.06 7.00 1.16
C VAL A 174 13.52 8.46 1.02
N GLY A 175 14.11 9.07 2.06
CA GLY A 175 14.75 10.38 2.00
C GLY A 175 15.90 10.46 1.00
N SER A 176 16.59 9.34 0.72
CA SER A 176 17.65 9.30 -0.30
C SER A 176 17.15 9.50 -1.74
N LEU A 177 15.84 9.41 -1.98
CA LEU A 177 15.24 9.67 -3.30
C LEU A 177 15.25 11.16 -3.67
N GLY A 178 15.38 12.05 -2.68
CA GLY A 178 15.51 13.49 -2.89
C GLY A 178 14.24 14.16 -3.42
N TYR A 179 13.07 13.61 -3.12
CA TYR A 179 11.81 14.19 -3.57
C TYR A 179 11.49 15.48 -2.85
N PRO A 180 10.86 16.45 -3.53
CA PRO A 180 10.36 17.66 -2.88
C PRO A 180 9.29 17.33 -1.83
N PRO A 181 9.05 18.24 -0.86
CA PRO A 181 7.93 18.09 0.06
C PRO A 181 6.60 17.96 -0.66
N GLY A 182 5.75 17.04 -0.22
CA GLY A 182 4.39 16.93 -0.70
C GLY A 182 3.47 17.96 -0.08
N ARG A 183 2.23 18.01 -0.57
CA ARG A 183 1.21 18.97 -0.13
C ARG A 183 -0.04 18.26 0.35
N GLU A 184 -0.47 18.60 1.55
CA GLU A 184 -1.75 18.14 2.10
C GLU A 184 -2.91 18.96 1.55
N ILE A 185 -4.07 18.33 1.44
CA ILE A 185 -5.35 18.93 1.07
C ILE A 185 -6.39 18.48 2.09
N ASP A 186 -7.12 19.43 2.66
CA ASP A 186 -8.29 19.15 3.50
C ASP A 186 -9.42 20.15 3.15
N SER A 187 -10.53 19.60 2.70
CA SER A 187 -11.76 20.34 2.42
C SER A 187 -12.98 19.73 3.14
N GLY A 188 -12.74 19.12 4.31
CA GLY A 188 -13.77 18.47 5.12
C GLY A 188 -14.08 17.06 4.67
N THR A 189 -14.95 16.85 3.69
CA THR A 189 -15.30 15.49 3.19
C THR A 189 -14.25 14.90 2.27
N VAL A 190 -13.32 15.72 1.75
CA VAL A 190 -12.21 15.29 0.90
C VAL A 190 -10.90 15.67 1.55
N ARG A 191 -10.05 14.66 1.80
CA ARG A 191 -8.67 14.83 2.26
C ARG A 191 -7.72 14.24 1.25
N GLY A 192 -6.53 14.78 1.14
CA GLY A 192 -5.57 14.29 0.19
C GLY A 192 -4.14 14.65 0.53
N TYR A 193 -3.25 14.01 -0.20
CA TYR A 193 -1.83 14.30 -0.19
C TYR A 193 -1.32 14.18 -1.62
N LEU A 194 -0.60 15.18 -2.10
CA LEU A 194 0.03 15.19 -3.43
C LEU A 194 1.53 15.22 -3.27
N GLN A 195 2.22 14.24 -3.85
CA GLN A 195 3.65 14.06 -3.79
C GLN A 195 4.30 14.26 -5.16
N PRO A 196 5.06 15.33 -5.36
CA PRO A 196 5.98 15.40 -6.49
C PRO A 196 7.14 14.42 -6.27
N CYS A 197 7.47 13.61 -7.28
CA CYS A 197 8.57 12.65 -7.17
C CYS A 197 9.73 13.01 -8.11
N CYS A 198 9.78 12.41 -9.27
CA CYS A 198 10.79 12.65 -10.29
C CYS A 198 10.13 12.93 -11.64
N GLU A 199 10.92 13.20 -12.67
CA GLU A 199 10.39 13.47 -14.01
C GLU A 199 9.49 12.31 -14.48
N GLY A 200 8.29 12.66 -14.92
CA GLY A 200 7.30 11.69 -15.39
C GLY A 200 6.58 10.90 -14.30
N LEU A 201 6.85 11.16 -13.02
CA LEU A 201 6.24 10.44 -11.90
C LEU A 201 5.86 11.37 -10.76
N ASN A 202 4.57 11.40 -10.47
CA ASN A 202 3.98 12.05 -9.30
C ASN A 202 2.83 11.18 -8.81
N TYR A 203 2.54 11.20 -7.52
CA TYR A 203 1.40 10.47 -7.00
C TYR A 203 0.59 11.28 -5.98
N GLY A 204 -0.62 10.83 -5.72
CA GLY A 204 -1.45 11.42 -4.69
C GLY A 204 -2.32 10.37 -4.02
N ILE A 205 -2.70 10.66 -2.78
CA ILE A 205 -3.70 9.92 -2.03
C ILE A 205 -4.95 10.81 -1.96
N LEU A 206 -6.08 10.27 -2.34
CA LEU A 206 -7.38 10.89 -2.15
C LEU A 206 -8.21 10.02 -1.20
N LEU A 207 -8.67 10.61 -0.12
CA LEU A 207 -9.63 10.03 0.82
C LEU A 207 -10.90 10.88 0.77
N ARG A 208 -12.01 10.27 0.39
CA ARG A 208 -13.31 10.94 0.36
C ARG A 208 -14.34 10.17 1.17
N GLU A 209 -15.03 10.88 2.05
CA GLU A 209 -16.19 10.35 2.74
C GLU A 209 -17.42 10.48 1.82
N LEU A 210 -18.06 9.37 1.50
CA LEU A 210 -19.27 9.32 0.67
C LEU A 210 -20.53 9.57 1.50
N THR A 211 -20.62 8.84 2.58
CA THR A 211 -21.60 8.96 3.65
C THR A 211 -20.90 8.70 4.97
N ARG A 212 -21.55 8.97 6.09
CA ARG A 212 -20.93 8.78 7.41
C ARG A 212 -20.38 7.37 7.58
N GLY A 213 -19.06 7.28 7.78
CA GLY A 213 -18.35 6.02 7.97
C GLY A 213 -18.05 5.24 6.69
N GLU A 214 -18.43 5.74 5.52
CA GLU A 214 -18.18 5.10 4.22
C GLU A 214 -17.20 5.93 3.39
N TYR A 215 -16.07 5.34 3.04
CA TYR A 215 -14.96 6.05 2.37
C TYR A 215 -14.55 5.38 1.07
N VAL A 216 -14.15 6.21 0.12
CA VAL A 216 -13.38 5.80 -1.05
C VAL A 216 -11.97 6.37 -0.94
N ILE A 217 -10.99 5.52 -1.21
CA ILE A 217 -9.57 5.86 -1.23
C ILE A 217 -9.08 5.59 -2.64
N ARG A 218 -8.38 6.56 -3.22
CA ARG A 218 -7.69 6.40 -4.50
C ARG A 218 -6.23 6.77 -4.36
N ILE A 219 -5.39 5.98 -5.01
CA ILE A 219 -3.98 6.28 -5.17
C ILE A 219 -3.82 6.71 -6.62
N LEU A 220 -3.61 8.01 -6.82
CA LEU A 220 -3.50 8.64 -8.12
C LEU A 220 -2.04 8.61 -8.59
N ARG A 221 -1.81 8.39 -9.89
CA ARG A 221 -0.51 8.47 -10.54
C ARG A 221 -0.62 9.38 -11.76
N ALA A 222 0.34 10.26 -11.95
CA ALA A 222 0.38 11.20 -13.07
C ALA A 222 1.80 11.50 -13.53
N GLY A 223 1.95 11.88 -14.79
CA GLY A 223 3.24 12.29 -15.36
C GLY A 223 3.66 13.70 -14.93
N SER A 224 2.69 14.57 -14.57
CA SER A 224 2.95 15.93 -14.10
C SER A 224 2.10 16.26 -12.89
N MET A 225 2.50 17.31 -12.14
CA MET A 225 1.69 17.81 -11.01
C MET A 225 0.38 18.44 -11.48
N GLU A 226 0.35 19.08 -12.65
CA GLU A 226 -0.86 19.64 -13.23
C GLU A 226 -1.90 18.54 -13.52
N GLU A 227 -1.46 17.45 -14.15
CA GLU A 227 -2.28 16.27 -14.40
C GLU A 227 -2.78 15.67 -13.07
N LEU A 228 -1.90 15.53 -12.07
CA LEU A 228 -2.26 15.00 -10.76
C LEU A 228 -3.33 15.83 -10.07
N GLU A 229 -3.19 17.15 -10.09
CA GLU A 229 -4.21 18.07 -9.55
C GLU A 229 -5.53 18.01 -10.32
N GLY A 230 -5.46 17.82 -11.63
CA GLY A 230 -6.62 17.59 -12.49
C GLY A 230 -7.38 16.33 -12.09
N LEU A 231 -6.67 15.20 -11.97
CA LEU A 231 -7.23 13.92 -11.51
C LEU A 231 -7.82 14.05 -10.10
N PHE A 232 -7.11 14.71 -9.19
CA PHE A 232 -7.59 14.93 -7.83
C PHE A 232 -8.93 15.69 -7.82
N LYS A 233 -9.06 16.78 -8.60
CA LYS A 233 -10.30 17.54 -8.73
C LYS A 233 -11.46 16.69 -9.28
N VAL A 234 -11.19 15.92 -10.34
CA VAL A 234 -12.20 15.02 -10.94
C VAL A 234 -12.72 14.01 -9.92
N TYR A 235 -11.82 13.31 -9.24
CA TYR A 235 -12.21 12.28 -8.27
C TYR A 235 -12.77 12.83 -6.95
N SER A 236 -12.50 14.10 -6.63
CA SER A 236 -13.10 14.75 -5.46
C SER A 236 -14.61 14.93 -5.57
N VAL A 237 -15.14 15.00 -6.79
CA VAL A 237 -16.57 15.23 -7.08
C VAL A 237 -17.20 14.11 -7.91
N SER A 238 -16.47 13.01 -8.14
CA SER A 238 -16.98 11.89 -8.94
C SER A 238 -18.23 11.27 -8.31
N ASP A 239 -19.16 10.80 -9.14
CA ASP A 239 -20.33 10.05 -8.68
C ASP A 239 -19.94 8.59 -8.43
N ASP A 240 -19.37 8.35 -7.25
CA ASP A 240 -18.98 7.00 -6.85
C ASP A 240 -20.20 6.18 -6.44
N ALA A 241 -20.27 4.95 -6.93
CA ALA A 241 -21.31 4.01 -6.51
C ALA A 241 -21.29 3.83 -4.98
N PRO A 242 -22.46 3.66 -4.34
CA PRO A 242 -22.53 3.31 -2.92
C PRO A 242 -21.67 2.09 -2.59
N VAL A 243 -21.05 2.09 -1.41
CA VAL A 243 -20.09 1.02 -1.00
C VAL A 243 -20.71 -0.38 -1.13
N GLU A 244 -21.98 -0.55 -0.80
CA GLU A 244 -22.66 -1.84 -0.93
C GLU A 244 -22.86 -2.30 -2.39
N ALA A 245 -23.02 -1.37 -3.32
CA ALA A 245 -23.07 -1.72 -4.75
C ALA A 245 -21.69 -2.18 -5.23
N ALA A 246 -20.64 -1.41 -4.91
CA ALA A 246 -19.25 -1.78 -5.19
C ALA A 246 -18.87 -3.13 -4.55
N ARG A 247 -19.30 -3.38 -3.31
CA ARG A 247 -19.08 -4.64 -2.59
C ARG A 247 -19.76 -5.83 -3.29
N ARG A 248 -20.98 -5.67 -3.79
CA ARG A 248 -21.68 -6.76 -4.53
C ARG A 248 -20.95 -7.12 -5.82
N GLU A 249 -20.47 -6.13 -6.58
CA GLU A 249 -19.70 -6.34 -7.81
C GLU A 249 -18.37 -7.02 -7.51
N HIS A 250 -17.63 -6.54 -6.54
CA HIS A 250 -16.38 -7.10 -6.04
C HIS A 250 -16.54 -8.58 -5.65
N ARG A 251 -17.57 -8.92 -4.84
CA ARG A 251 -17.87 -10.30 -4.45
C ARG A 251 -18.15 -11.20 -5.65
N ARG A 252 -18.96 -10.73 -6.61
CA ARG A 252 -19.25 -11.50 -7.83
C ARG A 252 -18.00 -11.83 -8.62
N TRP A 253 -17.11 -10.84 -8.73
CA TRP A 253 -15.84 -11.01 -9.44
C TRP A 253 -14.96 -12.07 -8.77
N TRP A 254 -14.77 -11.98 -7.46
CA TRP A 254 -13.95 -12.94 -6.71
C TRP A 254 -14.58 -14.32 -6.65
N GLN A 255 -15.89 -14.45 -6.53
CA GLN A 255 -16.57 -15.73 -6.61
C GLN A 255 -16.34 -16.39 -7.97
N ALA A 256 -16.44 -15.63 -9.07
CA ALA A 256 -16.14 -16.13 -10.41
C ALA A 256 -14.67 -16.53 -10.57
N PHE A 257 -13.74 -15.76 -9.99
CA PHE A 257 -12.32 -16.07 -9.97
C PHE A 257 -12.04 -17.40 -9.24
N TRP A 258 -12.50 -17.54 -8.01
CA TRP A 258 -12.29 -18.74 -7.20
C TRP A 258 -12.99 -19.98 -7.77
N HIS A 259 -14.07 -19.79 -8.51
CA HIS A 259 -14.71 -20.90 -9.22
C HIS A 259 -13.84 -21.48 -10.35
N ARG A 260 -13.06 -20.61 -11.00
CA ARG A 260 -12.19 -21.00 -12.14
C ARG A 260 -10.77 -21.39 -11.71
N SER A 261 -10.26 -20.83 -10.64
CA SER A 261 -8.86 -20.96 -10.25
C SER A 261 -8.72 -21.11 -8.74
N ARG A 262 -8.55 -22.35 -8.29
CA ARG A 262 -8.27 -22.68 -6.88
C ARG A 262 -7.41 -23.93 -6.78
N VAL A 263 -6.56 -23.99 -5.76
CA VAL A 263 -5.83 -25.19 -5.38
C VAL A 263 -6.49 -25.81 -4.17
N MET A 264 -6.78 -27.12 -4.27
CA MET A 264 -7.30 -27.90 -3.15
C MET A 264 -6.18 -28.85 -2.68
N LEU A 265 -5.72 -28.66 -1.45
CA LEU A 265 -4.69 -29.51 -0.86
C LEU A 265 -5.32 -30.55 0.04
N PRO A 266 -4.83 -31.82 0.01
CA PRO A 266 -5.37 -32.89 0.84
C PRO A 266 -4.99 -32.74 2.32
N VAL A 267 -4.05 -31.85 2.64
CA VAL A 267 -3.53 -31.61 3.98
C VAL A 267 -4.14 -30.31 4.53
N PRO A 268 -5.04 -30.38 5.55
CA PRO A 268 -5.73 -29.21 6.07
C PRO A 268 -4.81 -28.11 6.62
N GLN A 269 -3.60 -28.47 7.07
CA GLN A 269 -2.60 -27.54 7.58
C GLN A 269 -1.96 -26.66 6.49
N LEU A 270 -2.06 -27.10 5.23
CA LEU A 270 -1.49 -26.39 4.07
C LEU A 270 -2.55 -25.69 3.22
N GLN A 271 -3.81 -25.72 3.68
CA GLN A 271 -4.95 -25.13 2.96
C GLN A 271 -5.26 -23.70 3.45
#